data_4e9b7467f83b90b6f02bd888bab084d0
#
_entry.id   4e9b7467f83b90b6f02bd888bab084d0
#
_cell.length_a   1.000
_cell.length_b   1.000
_cell.length_c   1.000
_cell.angle_alpha   90.00
_cell.angle_beta   90.00
_cell.angle_gamma   90.00
#
_symmetry.space_group_name_H-M   'P 1'
#
loop_
_entity.id
_entity.type
_entity.pdbx_description
1 polymer ?
#
loop_
_entity_poly.entity_id
_entity_poly.type
_entity_poly.pdbx_seq_one_letter_code
_entity_poly.pdbx_strand_id
1 'polypeptide(L)'
;MKKILFALALASASVASYAQTDVPTVKYSVATNSFWSNWFVQAGADWNAWYSGEEHGSDLKKSPFKKFRTHPGASVALGKWFTPGIGLRTKLQGVWGNTVRSDGQSHLNRYWLLNEHVMFNLSNLICGYNENRLFNLIPFVGGGVGRSMTYNLYSMDLSAGVQAQFRICKKFAVYAELGWNRLESDIDGGTIYDTNVRGWDT
;
A
#
# COMPACT_ATOMS: atom_id res chain seq x y z
N MET A 1 -27.28 -2.58 -2.95
CA MET A 1 -26.12 -3.31 -2.42
C MET A 1 -25.16 -3.85 -3.47
N LYS A 2 -25.57 -4.20 -4.70
CA LYS A 2 -24.66 -4.70 -5.76
C LYS A 2 -23.71 -3.63 -6.37
N LYS A 3 -24.03 -2.35 -6.24
CA LYS A 3 -23.19 -1.24 -6.79
C LYS A 3 -21.98 -0.88 -5.90
N ILE A 4 -21.95 -1.34 -4.65
CA ILE A 4 -20.89 -1.02 -3.67
C ILE A 4 -19.71 -2.00 -3.82
N LEU A 5 -19.97 -3.25 -4.20
CA LEU A 5 -18.90 -4.24 -4.47
C LEU A 5 -18.08 -3.89 -5.72
N PHE A 6 -18.69 -3.21 -6.70
CA PHE A 6 -17.98 -2.81 -7.93
C PHE A 6 -17.06 -1.61 -7.72
N ALA A 7 -17.40 -0.72 -6.78
CA ALA A 7 -16.57 0.43 -6.44
C ALA A 7 -15.31 0.03 -5.64
N LEU A 8 -15.38 -1.09 -4.86
CA LEU A 8 -14.22 -1.60 -4.13
C LEU A 8 -13.18 -2.25 -5.05
N ALA A 9 -13.62 -2.83 -6.16
CA ALA A 9 -12.73 -3.48 -7.13
C ALA A 9 -11.96 -2.48 -8.02
N LEU A 10 -12.42 -1.24 -8.10
CA LEU A 10 -11.75 -0.17 -8.86
C LEU A 10 -10.77 0.67 -8.00
N ALA A 11 -10.72 0.46 -6.71
CA ALA A 11 -10.07 1.39 -5.79
C ALA A 11 -8.53 1.35 -5.84
N SER A 12 -7.93 0.33 -6.43
CA SER A 12 -6.48 0.25 -6.64
C SER A 12 -6.14 -0.57 -7.88
N ALA A 13 -6.71 -0.21 -9.03
CA ALA A 13 -6.32 -0.81 -10.31
C ALA A 13 -5.03 -0.15 -10.80
N SER A 14 -3.96 -0.90 -10.82
CA SER A 14 -2.64 -0.42 -11.25
C SER A 14 -1.99 -1.38 -12.23
N VAL A 15 -1.13 -0.84 -13.07
CA VAL A 15 -0.43 -1.59 -14.10
C VAL A 15 1.02 -1.80 -13.65
N ALA A 16 1.42 -3.06 -13.49
CA ALA A 16 2.79 -3.43 -13.20
C ALA A 16 3.50 -3.92 -14.45
N SER A 17 4.67 -3.36 -14.72
CA SER A 17 5.54 -3.79 -15.82
C SER A 17 6.72 -4.59 -15.27
N TYR A 18 6.96 -5.77 -15.81
CA TYR A 18 8.10 -6.62 -15.49
C TYR A 18 9.09 -6.66 -16.65
N ALA A 19 10.33 -6.36 -16.36
CA ALA A 19 11.44 -6.68 -17.23
C ALA A 19 11.94 -8.08 -16.84
N GLN A 20 11.33 -9.13 -17.39
CA GLN A 20 11.75 -10.50 -17.15
C GLN A 20 12.69 -10.96 -18.25
N THR A 21 13.94 -11.21 -17.89
CA THR A 21 14.88 -11.95 -18.72
C THR A 21 14.60 -13.45 -18.58
N ASP A 22 14.61 -14.20 -19.67
CA ASP A 22 14.40 -15.64 -19.69
C ASP A 22 15.45 -16.33 -18.79
N VAL A 23 14.97 -16.93 -17.70
CA VAL A 23 15.81 -17.76 -16.83
C VAL A 23 15.58 -19.21 -17.19
N PRO A 24 16.63 -19.98 -17.53
CA PRO A 24 16.48 -21.42 -17.79
C PRO A 24 16.00 -22.15 -16.55
N THR A 25 15.04 -23.02 -16.71
CA THR A 25 14.50 -23.86 -15.64
C THR A 25 15.53 -24.90 -15.17
N VAL A 26 16.39 -24.52 -14.25
CA VAL A 26 17.27 -25.47 -13.56
C VAL A 26 16.69 -25.77 -12.20
N LYS A 27 16.37 -27.01 -11.98
CA LYS A 27 15.57 -27.55 -10.85
C LYS A 27 16.17 -27.34 -9.45
N TYR A 28 17.44 -26.94 -9.33
CA TYR A 28 18.16 -26.81 -8.04
C TYR A 28 19.32 -25.80 -8.04
N SER A 29 19.31 -24.75 -8.84
CA SER A 29 20.29 -23.68 -8.67
C SER A 29 19.65 -22.50 -7.97
N VAL A 30 20.24 -22.05 -6.87
CA VAL A 30 20.05 -20.68 -6.40
C VAL A 30 20.65 -19.80 -7.51
N ALA A 31 19.86 -19.49 -8.54
CA ALA A 31 20.28 -18.56 -9.55
C ALA A 31 20.45 -17.22 -8.83
N THR A 32 21.68 -16.79 -8.62
CA THR A 32 21.99 -15.43 -8.23
C THR A 32 21.57 -14.55 -9.41
N ASN A 33 20.35 -14.01 -9.30
CA ASN A 33 19.82 -13.12 -10.31
C ASN A 33 20.76 -11.92 -10.46
N SER A 34 21.12 -11.58 -11.70
CA SER A 34 21.85 -10.36 -12.00
C SER A 34 21.18 -9.18 -11.29
N PHE A 35 21.97 -8.21 -10.83
CA PHE A 35 21.45 -7.00 -10.20
C PHE A 35 20.35 -6.33 -11.06
N TRP A 36 20.47 -6.36 -12.36
CA TRP A 36 19.55 -5.70 -13.31
C TRP A 36 18.32 -6.54 -13.68
N SER A 37 18.22 -7.78 -13.23
CA SER A 37 17.07 -8.65 -13.53
C SER A 37 15.95 -8.51 -12.49
N ASN A 38 14.71 -8.84 -12.90
CA ASN A 38 13.53 -8.96 -12.04
C ASN A 38 13.08 -7.66 -11.35
N TRP A 39 13.43 -6.52 -11.91
CA TRP A 39 12.88 -5.24 -11.50
C TRP A 39 11.46 -5.08 -12.04
N PHE A 40 10.63 -4.40 -11.27
CA PHE A 40 9.29 -4.02 -11.69
C PHE A 40 8.96 -2.60 -11.25
N VAL A 41 8.08 -1.96 -12.00
CA VAL A 41 7.51 -0.64 -11.68
C VAL A 41 6.00 -0.79 -11.57
N GLN A 42 5.40 -0.14 -10.59
CA GLN A 42 3.95 -0.10 -10.41
C GLN A 42 3.49 1.35 -10.37
N ALA A 43 2.30 1.60 -10.93
CA ALA A 43 1.59 2.87 -10.81
C ALA A 43 0.13 2.59 -10.53
N GLY A 44 -0.48 3.32 -9.63
CA GLY A 44 -1.83 3.08 -9.19
C GLY A 44 -2.57 4.32 -8.76
N ALA A 45 -3.91 4.20 -8.77
CA ALA A 45 -4.80 5.11 -8.10
C ALA A 45 -5.25 4.44 -6.80
N ASP A 46 -5.16 5.17 -5.70
CA ASP A 46 -5.50 4.70 -4.37
C ASP A 46 -6.79 5.37 -3.89
N TRP A 47 -7.48 4.70 -2.98
CA TRP A 47 -8.62 5.23 -2.29
C TRP A 47 -8.37 5.14 -0.79
N ASN A 48 -8.10 6.29 -0.16
CA ASN A 48 -7.64 6.35 1.22
C ASN A 48 -8.79 6.68 2.16
N ALA A 49 -8.76 6.09 3.36
CA ALA A 49 -9.63 6.43 4.47
C ALA A 49 -8.78 6.49 5.74
N TRP A 50 -8.70 7.66 6.36
CA TRP A 50 -7.94 7.88 7.58
C TRP A 50 -8.82 7.92 8.80
N TYR A 51 -8.28 7.42 9.91
CA TYR A 51 -8.89 7.44 11.23
C TYR A 51 -7.94 8.14 12.18
N SER A 52 -8.38 9.23 12.78
CA SER A 52 -7.64 10.00 13.78
C SER A 52 -7.90 9.48 15.19
N GLY A 53 -6.92 9.60 16.08
CA GLY A 53 -7.07 9.30 17.51
C GLY A 53 -8.10 10.21 18.19
N GLU A 54 -8.30 11.42 17.69
CA GLU A 54 -9.27 12.40 18.20
C GLU A 54 -10.74 12.00 17.96
N GLU A 55 -10.99 10.98 17.15
CA GLU A 55 -12.37 10.50 16.88
C GLU A 55 -13.01 9.75 18.05
N HIS A 56 -12.26 9.41 19.09
CA HIS A 56 -12.77 8.71 20.25
C HIS A 56 -13.80 9.57 21.00
N GLY A 57 -15.05 9.11 21.05
CA GLY A 57 -16.15 9.81 21.74
C GLY A 57 -16.93 10.80 20.87
N SER A 58 -16.59 10.99 19.60
CA SER A 58 -17.24 11.98 18.71
C SER A 58 -18.52 11.48 18.03
N ASP A 59 -19.03 10.30 18.37
CA ASP A 59 -20.22 9.64 17.77
C ASP A 59 -20.22 9.59 16.22
N LEU A 60 -19.04 9.58 15.62
CA LEU A 60 -18.85 9.59 14.18
C LEU A 60 -19.01 8.20 13.58
N LYS A 61 -19.64 8.14 12.42
CA LYS A 61 -19.76 6.87 11.67
C LYS A 61 -18.40 6.43 11.14
N LYS A 62 -17.86 5.35 11.70
CA LYS A 62 -16.54 4.79 11.36
C LYS A 62 -16.46 4.05 10.01
N SER A 63 -17.41 4.21 9.11
CA SER A 63 -17.37 3.53 7.83
C SER A 63 -16.29 4.13 6.90
N PRO A 64 -15.37 3.31 6.31
CA PRO A 64 -14.34 3.78 5.39
C PRO A 64 -14.91 4.30 4.06
N PHE A 65 -16.22 4.10 3.81
CA PHE A 65 -16.87 4.51 2.57
C PHE A 65 -17.63 5.84 2.69
N LYS A 66 -17.49 6.55 3.80
CA LYS A 66 -18.14 7.86 3.95
C LYS A 66 -17.36 8.94 3.21
N LYS A 67 -18.07 9.81 2.47
CA LYS A 67 -17.47 10.89 1.66
C LYS A 67 -16.60 11.85 2.46
N PHE A 68 -16.92 12.08 3.74
CA PHE A 68 -16.12 12.95 4.59
C PHE A 68 -14.77 12.34 4.99
N ARG A 69 -14.59 11.03 4.86
CA ARG A 69 -13.41 10.28 5.25
C ARG A 69 -12.54 9.89 4.06
N THR A 70 -13.18 9.55 2.94
CA THR A 70 -12.48 9.01 1.78
C THR A 70 -11.93 10.10 0.87
N HIS A 71 -10.75 9.87 0.34
CA HIS A 71 -10.15 10.72 -0.68
C HIS A 71 -9.37 9.89 -1.70
N PRO A 72 -9.42 10.26 -2.99
CA PRO A 72 -8.57 9.64 -4.00
C PRO A 72 -7.11 10.06 -3.80
N GLY A 73 -6.20 9.14 -4.06
CA GLY A 73 -4.77 9.33 -4.06
C GLY A 73 -4.12 8.67 -5.25
N ALA A 74 -2.81 8.72 -5.29
CA ALA A 74 -2.00 8.06 -6.30
C ALA A 74 -0.80 7.38 -5.65
N SER A 75 -0.32 6.32 -6.28
CA SER A 75 0.89 5.63 -5.85
C SER A 75 1.76 5.25 -7.02
N VAL A 76 3.07 5.26 -6.75
CA VAL A 76 4.08 4.70 -7.63
C VAL A 76 5.01 3.83 -6.80
N ALA A 77 5.51 2.75 -7.40
CA ALA A 77 6.43 1.88 -6.71
C ALA A 77 7.47 1.32 -7.67
N LEU A 78 8.66 1.09 -7.11
CA LEU A 78 9.76 0.39 -7.74
C LEU A 78 10.12 -0.79 -6.86
N GLY A 79 10.26 -1.97 -7.44
CA GLY A 79 10.60 -3.14 -6.66
C GLY A 79 11.42 -4.15 -7.46
N LYS A 80 11.92 -5.15 -6.74
CA LYS A 80 12.71 -6.24 -7.28
C LYS A 80 12.34 -7.55 -6.64
N TRP A 81 12.19 -8.58 -7.46
CA TRP A 81 12.09 -9.96 -6.99
C TRP A 81 13.48 -10.56 -6.86
N PHE A 82 13.86 -10.96 -5.64
CA PHE A 82 15.12 -11.65 -5.37
C PHE A 82 15.00 -13.15 -5.60
N THR A 83 13.84 -13.69 -5.27
CA THR A 83 13.45 -15.06 -5.56
C THR A 83 12.06 -15.07 -6.17
N PRO A 84 11.57 -16.18 -6.74
CA PRO A 84 10.19 -16.28 -7.21
C PRO A 84 9.13 -16.02 -6.13
N GLY A 85 9.49 -16.17 -4.85
CA GLY A 85 8.60 -16.01 -3.72
C GLY A 85 8.82 -14.78 -2.86
N ILE A 86 9.99 -14.10 -2.96
CA ILE A 86 10.34 -12.99 -2.07
C ILE A 86 10.84 -11.80 -2.89
N GLY A 87 10.25 -10.65 -2.66
CA GLY A 87 10.62 -9.38 -3.28
C GLY A 87 10.67 -8.24 -2.30
N LEU A 88 11.25 -7.15 -2.73
CA LEU A 88 11.30 -5.88 -2.02
C LEU A 88 10.70 -4.80 -2.92
N ARG A 89 9.94 -3.88 -2.31
CA ARG A 89 9.28 -2.79 -3.03
C ARG A 89 9.34 -1.51 -2.23
N THR A 90 9.85 -0.46 -2.85
CA THR A 90 9.74 0.92 -2.36
C THR A 90 8.49 1.53 -2.98
N LYS A 91 7.51 1.94 -2.17
CA LYS A 91 6.24 2.55 -2.59
C LYS A 91 6.13 3.98 -2.09
N LEU A 92 5.90 4.91 -2.98
CA LEU A 92 5.51 6.29 -2.68
C LEU A 92 4.02 6.41 -2.95
N GLN A 93 3.24 6.81 -1.94
CA GLN A 93 1.80 7.02 -2.07
C GLN A 93 1.37 8.29 -1.36
N GLY A 94 0.21 8.80 -1.72
CA GLY A 94 -0.40 9.94 -1.04
C GLY A 94 -1.10 10.87 -1.99
N VAL A 95 -0.95 12.12 -1.75
CA VAL A 95 -1.38 13.40 -2.28
C VAL A 95 -2.41 14.05 -1.37
N TRP A 96 -3.60 13.44 -1.15
CA TRP A 96 -4.66 14.02 -0.31
C TRP A 96 -5.27 12.94 0.58
N GLY A 97 -5.65 13.33 1.78
CA GLY A 97 -6.40 12.51 2.71
C GLY A 97 -7.28 13.38 3.60
N ASN A 98 -8.43 12.85 3.99
CA ASN A 98 -9.30 13.51 4.93
C ASN A 98 -9.03 12.97 6.33
N THR A 99 -8.72 13.85 7.27
CA THR A 99 -8.68 13.54 8.70
C THR A 99 -9.87 14.19 9.39
N VAL A 100 -10.43 13.52 10.39
CA VAL A 100 -11.54 14.03 11.19
C VAL A 100 -11.00 14.45 12.54
N ARG A 101 -11.25 15.69 12.94
CA ARG A 101 -10.84 16.23 14.25
C ARG A 101 -11.95 16.10 15.30
N SER A 102 -11.61 16.50 16.50
CA SER A 102 -12.51 16.53 17.66
C SER A 102 -13.79 17.38 17.45
N ASP A 103 -13.77 18.32 16.50
CA ASP A 103 -14.94 19.10 16.07
C ASP A 103 -15.93 18.30 15.20
N GLY A 104 -15.59 17.06 14.85
CA GLY A 104 -16.39 16.19 13.99
C GLY A 104 -16.36 16.58 12.50
N GLN A 105 -15.56 17.57 12.13
CA GLN A 105 -15.42 18.02 10.75
C GLN A 105 -14.24 17.34 10.05
N SER A 106 -14.38 17.15 8.76
CA SER A 106 -13.31 16.60 7.93
C SER A 106 -12.39 17.72 7.44
N HIS A 107 -11.10 17.54 7.65
CA HIS A 107 -10.05 18.44 7.20
C HIS A 107 -9.21 17.77 6.12
N LEU A 108 -9.05 18.45 5.00
CA LEU A 108 -8.23 17.96 3.90
C LEU A 108 -6.75 18.18 4.22
N ASN A 109 -6.00 17.09 4.32
CA ASN A 109 -4.56 17.11 4.52
C ASN A 109 -3.84 16.66 3.26
N ARG A 110 -2.72 17.31 2.97
CA ARG A 110 -1.78 16.86 1.95
C ARG A 110 -0.67 16.08 2.63
N TYR A 111 -0.40 14.89 2.13
CA TYR A 111 0.62 14.01 2.70
C TYR A 111 1.28 13.17 1.62
N TRP A 112 2.43 12.61 1.96
CA TRP A 112 3.03 11.51 1.22
C TRP A 112 3.60 10.49 2.21
N LEU A 113 3.58 9.23 1.80
CA LEU A 113 4.17 8.10 2.52
C LEU A 113 5.18 7.42 1.61
N LEU A 114 6.36 7.18 2.13
CA LEU A 114 7.42 6.41 1.46
C LEU A 114 7.67 5.16 2.28
N ASN A 115 7.25 4.02 1.77
CA ASN A 115 7.28 2.74 2.45
C ASN A 115 8.16 1.74 1.71
N GLU A 116 8.92 0.98 2.49
CA GLU A 116 9.65 -0.19 2.02
C GLU A 116 8.91 -1.45 2.44
N HIS A 117 8.52 -2.28 1.47
CA HIS A 117 7.73 -3.48 1.67
C HIS A 117 8.51 -4.73 1.33
N VAL A 118 8.52 -5.71 2.24
CA VAL A 118 8.86 -7.09 1.91
C VAL A 118 7.61 -7.77 1.38
N MET A 119 7.70 -8.34 0.17
CA MET A 119 6.60 -8.97 -0.54
C MET A 119 6.80 -10.47 -0.59
N PHE A 120 5.72 -11.23 -0.34
CA PHE A 120 5.72 -12.69 -0.37
C PHE A 120 4.75 -13.18 -1.43
N ASN A 121 5.24 -13.76 -2.54
CA ASN A 121 4.35 -14.36 -3.53
C ASN A 121 3.89 -15.75 -3.04
N LEU A 122 2.77 -15.77 -2.31
CA LEU A 122 2.22 -17.03 -1.77
C LEU A 122 1.88 -18.03 -2.85
N SER A 123 1.41 -17.57 -4.01
CA SER A 123 1.09 -18.47 -5.12
C SER A 123 2.32 -19.24 -5.59
N ASN A 124 3.49 -18.59 -5.62
CA ASN A 124 4.74 -19.26 -6.00
C ASN A 124 5.35 -20.08 -4.84
N LEU A 125 5.20 -19.63 -3.60
CA LEU A 125 5.71 -20.33 -2.42
C LEU A 125 4.97 -21.65 -2.17
N ILE A 126 3.65 -21.67 -2.34
CA ILE A 126 2.80 -22.83 -2.03
C ILE A 126 2.68 -23.78 -3.24
N CYS A 127 2.44 -23.22 -4.43
CA CYS A 127 2.15 -24.00 -5.63
C CYS A 127 3.36 -24.16 -6.57
N GLY A 128 4.55 -23.75 -6.14
CA GLY A 128 5.74 -23.70 -6.97
C GLY A 128 5.74 -22.58 -8.01
N TYR A 129 6.90 -22.29 -8.58
CA TYR A 129 7.02 -21.27 -9.62
C TYR A 129 6.39 -21.72 -10.93
N ASN A 130 5.55 -20.88 -11.51
CA ASN A 130 4.98 -21.09 -12.84
C ASN A 130 4.93 -19.76 -13.58
N GLU A 131 5.70 -19.64 -14.66
CA GLU A 131 5.80 -18.44 -15.47
C GLU A 131 4.47 -18.06 -16.15
N ASN A 132 3.62 -19.04 -16.45
CA ASN A 132 2.33 -18.81 -17.12
C ASN A 132 1.17 -18.61 -16.14
N ARG A 133 1.44 -18.47 -14.84
CA ARG A 133 0.39 -18.26 -13.85
C ARG A 133 -0.29 -16.92 -14.08
N LEU A 134 -1.62 -16.95 -14.21
CA LEU A 134 -2.45 -15.78 -14.44
C LEU A 134 -2.67 -14.96 -13.15
N PHE A 135 -2.77 -15.64 -12.00
CA PHE A 135 -3.10 -15.01 -10.73
C PHE A 135 -2.02 -15.25 -9.70
N ASN A 136 -1.61 -14.18 -9.00
CA ASN A 136 -0.70 -14.24 -7.86
C ASN A 136 -1.29 -13.48 -6.68
N LEU A 137 -1.22 -14.09 -5.49
CA LEU A 137 -1.55 -13.47 -4.22
C LEU A 137 -0.26 -13.12 -3.50
N ILE A 138 -0.10 -11.84 -3.17
CA ILE A 138 1.17 -11.28 -2.70
C ILE A 138 0.89 -10.44 -1.45
N PRO A 139 0.86 -11.03 -0.25
CA PRO A 139 0.92 -10.27 0.98
C PRO A 139 2.25 -9.53 1.10
N PHE A 140 2.21 -8.40 1.79
CA PHE A 140 3.37 -7.59 2.09
C PHE A 140 3.29 -7.02 3.49
N VAL A 141 4.45 -6.71 4.04
CA VAL A 141 4.62 -6.01 5.31
C VAL A 141 5.84 -5.11 5.18
N GLY A 142 5.79 -3.97 5.83
CA GLY A 142 6.89 -3.04 5.79
C GLY A 142 6.71 -1.86 6.71
N GLY A 143 7.55 -0.89 6.52
CA GLY A 143 7.50 0.37 7.26
C GLY A 143 8.14 1.47 6.44
N GLY A 144 8.00 2.68 6.91
CA GLY A 144 8.51 3.82 6.20
C GLY A 144 8.36 5.12 6.95
N VAL A 145 8.33 6.18 6.19
CA VAL A 145 8.18 7.54 6.70
C VAL A 145 7.07 8.25 5.96
N GLY A 146 6.27 9.00 6.70
CA GLY A 146 5.26 9.87 6.18
C GLY A 146 5.57 11.32 6.48
N ARG A 147 5.08 12.21 5.63
CA ARG A 147 5.11 13.65 5.90
C ARG A 147 3.75 14.26 5.59
N SER A 148 3.23 14.96 6.58
CA SER A 148 2.13 15.89 6.37
C SER A 148 2.68 17.19 5.80
N MET A 149 2.28 17.53 4.56
CA MET A 149 2.66 18.80 3.94
C MET A 149 1.82 19.97 4.49
N THR A 150 0.66 19.67 5.06
CA THR A 150 -0.23 20.68 5.64
C THR A 150 0.32 21.20 6.98
N TYR A 151 0.81 20.29 7.82
CA TYR A 151 1.33 20.65 9.16
C TYR A 151 2.85 20.63 9.25
N ASN A 152 3.55 20.20 8.17
CA ASN A 152 5.00 20.06 8.11
C ASN A 152 5.57 19.13 9.19
N LEU A 153 4.84 18.04 9.47
CA LEU A 153 5.21 17.02 10.44
C LEU A 153 5.65 15.74 9.74
N TYR A 154 6.63 15.06 10.33
CA TYR A 154 7.10 13.75 9.90
C TYR A 154 6.62 12.70 10.89
N SER A 155 6.29 11.53 10.37
CA SER A 155 5.79 10.39 11.15
C SER A 155 6.43 9.12 10.62
N MET A 156 6.65 8.17 11.50
CA MET A 156 6.96 6.81 11.10
C MET A 156 5.69 6.08 10.69
N ASP A 157 5.79 5.22 9.68
CA ASP A 157 4.68 4.40 9.18
C ASP A 157 5.02 2.92 9.31
N LEU A 158 4.06 2.15 9.77
CA LEU A 158 4.06 0.69 9.70
C LEU A 158 2.95 0.26 8.75
N SER A 159 3.27 -0.52 7.74
CA SER A 159 2.33 -0.91 6.70
C SER A 159 2.26 -2.42 6.51
N ALA A 160 1.07 -2.91 6.22
CA ALA A 160 0.82 -4.29 5.85
C ALA A 160 -0.34 -4.36 4.86
N GLY A 161 -0.37 -5.41 4.04
CA GLY A 161 -1.47 -5.56 3.10
C GLY A 161 -1.35 -6.79 2.22
N VAL A 162 -2.26 -6.86 1.25
CA VAL A 162 -2.32 -7.94 0.27
C VAL A 162 -2.56 -7.37 -1.11
N GLN A 163 -1.76 -7.78 -2.05
CA GLN A 163 -1.90 -7.48 -3.47
C GLN A 163 -2.37 -8.73 -4.23
N ALA A 164 -3.47 -8.62 -4.94
CA ALA A 164 -3.95 -9.58 -5.92
C ALA A 164 -3.51 -9.12 -7.31
N GLN A 165 -2.69 -9.92 -7.98
CA GLN A 165 -2.12 -9.57 -9.27
C GLN A 165 -2.61 -10.50 -10.35
N PHE A 166 -3.05 -9.92 -11.47
CA PHE A 166 -3.50 -10.62 -12.66
C PHE A 166 -2.58 -10.30 -13.84
N ARG A 167 -1.89 -11.30 -14.33
CA ARG A 167 -1.02 -11.17 -15.52
C ARG A 167 -1.86 -11.10 -16.77
N ILE A 168 -1.67 -10.05 -17.56
CA ILE A 168 -2.30 -9.88 -18.87
C ILE A 168 -1.39 -10.45 -19.97
N CYS A 169 -0.09 -10.17 -19.87
CA CYS A 169 0.92 -10.68 -20.79
C CYS A 169 2.27 -10.80 -20.07
N LYS A 170 3.32 -11.21 -20.81
CA LYS A 170 4.66 -11.42 -20.22
C LYS A 170 5.23 -10.20 -19.49
N LYS A 171 4.87 -8.99 -19.93
CA LYS A 171 5.42 -7.73 -19.40
C LYS A 171 4.44 -6.90 -18.59
N PHE A 172 3.13 -7.19 -18.66
CA PHE A 172 2.09 -6.40 -18.02
C PHE A 172 1.19 -7.23 -17.14
N ALA A 173 0.93 -6.70 -15.96
CA ALA A 173 -0.05 -7.22 -15.04
C ALA A 173 -0.89 -6.08 -14.45
N VAL A 174 -2.14 -6.35 -14.13
CA VAL A 174 -3.02 -5.47 -13.36
C VAL A 174 -3.06 -5.99 -11.95
N TYR A 175 -3.10 -5.08 -10.97
CA TYR A 175 -3.21 -5.49 -9.58
C TYR A 175 -4.30 -4.69 -8.84
N ALA A 176 -4.88 -5.34 -7.85
CA ALA A 176 -5.69 -4.72 -6.81
C ALA A 176 -4.98 -4.92 -5.48
N GLU A 177 -4.91 -3.89 -4.67
CA GLU A 177 -4.21 -3.91 -3.38
C GLU A 177 -5.13 -3.41 -2.27
N LEU A 178 -5.12 -4.13 -1.15
CA LEU A 178 -5.70 -3.69 0.11
C LEU A 178 -4.55 -3.50 1.07
N GLY A 179 -4.30 -2.27 1.46
CA GLY A 179 -3.24 -1.87 2.38
C GLY A 179 -3.82 -1.26 3.65
N TRP A 180 -3.10 -1.45 4.73
CA TRP A 180 -3.31 -0.84 6.02
C TRP A 180 -2.01 -0.17 6.45
N ASN A 181 -2.11 1.09 6.87
CA ASN A 181 -0.99 1.88 7.37
C ASN A 181 -1.31 2.37 8.78
N ARG A 182 -0.30 2.38 9.62
CA ARG A 182 -0.36 2.91 10.96
C ARG A 182 0.74 3.94 11.15
N LEU A 183 0.33 5.19 11.34
CA LEU A 183 1.22 6.33 11.55
C LEU A 183 1.22 6.76 13.01
N GLU A 184 2.23 7.53 13.41
CA GLU A 184 2.25 8.21 14.70
C GLU A 184 1.14 9.27 14.76
N SER A 185 0.61 9.49 15.97
CA SER A 185 -0.61 10.25 16.24
C SER A 185 -0.52 11.76 15.93
N ASP A 186 0.64 12.29 15.66
CA ASP A 186 0.85 13.72 15.45
C ASP A 186 0.78 14.16 13.98
N ILE A 187 0.72 13.24 13.04
CA ILE A 187 0.75 13.55 11.60
C ILE A 187 -0.46 14.38 11.12
N ASP A 188 -1.57 14.29 11.80
CA ASP A 188 -2.80 15.03 11.50
C ASP A 188 -2.85 16.44 12.12
N GLY A 189 -1.78 16.84 12.86
CA GLY A 189 -1.69 18.13 13.55
C GLY A 189 -2.53 18.20 14.81
N GLY A 190 -2.97 17.07 15.35
CA GLY A 190 -3.61 16.98 16.65
C GLY A 190 -2.68 17.52 17.75
N THR A 191 -3.20 18.36 18.63
CA THR A 191 -2.44 18.86 19.76
C THR A 191 -2.25 17.73 20.76
N ILE A 192 -1.03 17.25 20.89
CA ILE A 192 -0.64 16.30 21.93
C ILE A 192 -0.77 17.01 23.29
N TYR A 193 -1.91 16.92 23.91
CA TYR A 193 -2.11 17.38 25.28
C TYR A 193 -1.56 16.40 26.32
N ASP A 194 -1.08 15.23 25.90
CA ASP A 194 -0.50 14.24 26.80
C ASP A 194 0.88 13.81 26.30
N THR A 195 1.93 14.32 26.90
CA THR A 195 3.33 14.06 26.57
C THR A 195 3.77 12.61 26.79
N ASN A 196 2.89 11.74 27.26
CA ASN A 196 3.22 10.37 27.66
C ASN A 196 2.62 9.28 26.74
N VAL A 197 1.80 9.63 25.75
CA VAL A 197 1.19 8.65 24.86
C VAL A 197 1.69 8.88 23.44
N ARG A 198 2.87 8.37 23.14
CA ARG A 198 3.29 8.12 21.75
C ARG A 198 2.52 6.92 21.26
N GLY A 199 1.32 7.14 20.73
CA GLY A 199 0.50 6.13 20.11
C GLY A 199 0.59 6.23 18.60
N TRP A 200 0.37 5.08 17.94
CA TRP A 200 0.18 5.02 16.51
C TRP A 200 -1.29 5.26 16.20
N ASP A 201 -1.62 6.13 15.22
CA ASP A 201 -2.96 6.27 14.68
C ASP A 201 -3.25 5.20 13.64
N THR A 202 -4.45 4.61 13.68
CA THR A 202 -4.91 3.56 12.76
C THR A 202 -6.09 4.03 11.93
#